data_a0bd0e8e5c1099862bd5dd61e60ec239
#
_entry.id   a0bd0e8e5c1099862bd5dd61e60ec239
#
_cell.length_a   1.000
_cell.length_b   1.000
_cell.length_c   1.000
_cell.angle_alpha   90.00
_cell.angle_beta   90.00
_cell.angle_gamma   90.00
#
_symmetry.space_group_name_H-M   'P 1'
#
loop_
_entity.id
_entity.type
_entity.pdbx_description
1 polymer ?
#
loop_
_entity_poly.entity_id
_entity_poly.type
_entity_poly.pdbx_seq_one_letter_code
_entity_poly.pdbx_strand_id
1 'polypeptide(L)'
;LVGMNEAARNANWLCTDLTTPAGQEFAKAVLNHMRERLSDYQEQYGVLFNLEATPAESTTYRFAKHDKEDFPDIITAAKVGETPFYTNSSHIPVGYTDDVFEALDLQDDLQTLYTSGTVFHAFLGERLPDWKAAAPLVRQIAENYRLPYYTLSPTYSVCQEHGYLRGEQYTCPICGKATEVYSRITGYYRPLKNWNDGKAEEFKERKTYKVGEPMTGKIDVRATKQDHTEKDPECQETGAEALTGVT
;
A
#
# COMPACT_ATOMS: atom_id res chain seq x y z
N LEU A 1 4.80 10.31 5.85
CA LEU A 1 4.18 10.45 4.54
C LEU A 1 2.89 9.63 4.46
N VAL A 2 1.83 10.16 3.83
CA VAL A 2 0.51 9.51 3.65
C VAL A 2 -0.06 9.97 2.31
N GLY A 3 -0.71 9.08 1.55
CA GLY A 3 -1.53 9.44 0.38
C GLY A 3 -0.75 9.84 -0.87
N MET A 4 0.44 9.30 -1.11
CA MET A 4 1.19 9.60 -2.35
C MET A 4 0.42 9.14 -3.59
N ASN A 5 -0.25 8.00 -3.50
CA ASN A 5 -1.07 7.47 -4.58
C ASN A 5 -2.21 8.42 -4.93
N GLU A 6 -2.94 8.89 -3.94
CA GLU A 6 -4.07 9.81 -4.13
C GLU A 6 -3.58 11.22 -4.52
N ALA A 7 -2.40 11.64 -4.09
CA ALA A 7 -1.79 12.88 -4.57
C ALA A 7 -1.53 12.84 -6.08
N ALA A 8 -1.05 11.73 -6.61
CA ALA A 8 -0.86 11.54 -8.05
C ALA A 8 -2.20 11.54 -8.81
N ARG A 9 -3.25 10.92 -8.26
CA ARG A 9 -4.59 10.88 -8.86
C ARG A 9 -5.28 12.25 -8.87
N ASN A 10 -5.10 13.05 -7.81
CA ASN A 10 -5.69 14.38 -7.69
C ASN A 10 -4.89 15.48 -8.40
N ALA A 11 -3.67 15.23 -8.82
CA ALA A 11 -2.86 16.19 -9.58
C ALA A 11 -3.42 16.28 -11.01
N ASN A 12 -4.15 17.36 -11.32
CA ASN A 12 -4.86 17.57 -12.60
C ASN A 12 -3.95 17.53 -13.85
N TRP A 13 -2.66 17.74 -13.68
CA TRP A 13 -1.65 17.64 -14.73
C TRP A 13 -1.09 16.22 -14.89
N LEU A 14 -1.35 15.31 -13.96
CA LEU A 14 -0.86 13.94 -13.95
C LEU A 14 -1.99 12.93 -14.12
N CYS A 15 -3.02 13.00 -13.27
CA CYS A 15 -4.26 12.20 -13.31
C CYS A 15 -4.00 10.70 -13.48
N THR A 16 -3.11 10.14 -12.66
CA THR A 16 -2.79 8.72 -12.68
C THR A 16 -2.36 8.25 -11.31
N ASP A 17 -2.27 6.95 -11.10
CA ASP A 17 -1.85 6.36 -9.83
C ASP A 17 -0.40 5.83 -9.86
N LEU A 18 0.07 5.30 -8.74
CA LEU A 18 1.44 4.79 -8.61
C LEU A 18 1.68 3.45 -9.31
N THR A 19 0.71 2.88 -9.98
CA THR A 19 0.90 1.64 -10.76
C THR A 19 1.40 1.92 -12.17
N THR A 20 1.35 3.19 -12.61
CA THR A 20 1.79 3.62 -13.93
C THR A 20 3.22 4.18 -13.92
N PRO A 21 3.94 4.13 -15.05
CA PRO A 21 5.27 4.74 -15.14
C PRO A 21 5.30 6.23 -14.77
N ALA A 22 4.29 7.02 -15.16
CA ALA A 22 4.21 8.43 -14.83
C ALA A 22 3.99 8.67 -13.34
N GLY A 23 3.14 7.87 -12.69
CA GLY A 23 2.94 7.89 -11.23
C GLY A 23 4.21 7.49 -10.47
N GLN A 24 4.95 6.50 -10.95
CA GLN A 24 6.24 6.10 -10.38
C GLN A 24 7.27 7.23 -10.45
N GLU A 25 7.41 7.89 -11.60
CA GLU A 25 8.34 9.01 -11.75
C GLU A 25 7.94 10.21 -10.87
N PHE A 26 6.66 10.51 -10.76
CA PHE A 26 6.16 11.51 -9.83
C PHE A 26 6.54 11.19 -8.37
N ALA A 27 6.27 9.97 -7.92
CA ALA A 27 6.59 9.56 -6.56
C ALA A 27 8.10 9.60 -6.28
N LYS A 28 8.93 9.15 -7.22
CA LYS A 28 10.39 9.23 -7.13
C LYS A 28 10.86 10.68 -7.03
N ALA A 29 10.32 11.58 -7.85
CA ALA A 29 10.67 13.00 -7.83
C ALA A 29 10.33 13.63 -6.47
N VAL A 30 9.13 13.38 -5.93
CA VAL A 30 8.71 13.87 -4.61
C VAL A 30 9.61 13.34 -3.50
N LEU A 31 9.86 12.02 -3.47
CA LEU A 31 10.70 11.40 -2.43
C LEU A 31 12.15 11.92 -2.47
N ASN A 32 12.73 12.08 -3.66
CA ASN A 32 14.08 12.66 -3.80
C ASN A 32 14.12 14.12 -3.34
N HIS A 33 13.14 14.93 -3.74
CA HIS A 33 13.05 16.31 -3.26
C HIS A 33 12.95 16.38 -1.72
N MET A 34 12.12 15.53 -1.10
CA MET A 34 12.01 15.45 0.35
C MET A 34 13.37 15.09 0.99
N ARG A 35 14.10 14.14 0.43
CA ARG A 35 15.44 13.74 0.92
C ARG A 35 16.44 14.90 0.85
N GLU A 36 16.48 15.64 -0.25
CA GLU A 36 17.31 16.81 -0.43
C GLU A 36 16.99 17.87 0.65
N ARG A 37 15.69 18.19 0.81
CA ARG A 37 15.25 19.15 1.82
C ARG A 37 15.58 18.72 3.25
N LEU A 38 15.50 17.44 3.57
CA LEU A 38 15.91 16.94 4.88
C LEU A 38 17.42 17.07 5.11
N SER A 39 18.24 16.93 4.07
CA SER A 39 19.69 17.19 4.15
C SER A 39 19.98 18.66 4.41
N ASP A 40 19.30 19.58 3.73
CA ASP A 40 19.42 21.02 3.98
C ASP A 40 19.02 21.36 5.43
N TYR A 41 17.96 20.77 5.95
CA TYR A 41 17.55 20.98 7.34
C TYR A 41 18.56 20.41 8.35
N GLN A 42 19.20 19.28 8.04
CA GLN A 42 20.30 18.76 8.88
C GLN A 42 21.46 19.75 8.97
N GLU A 43 21.85 20.35 7.85
CA GLU A 43 22.89 21.38 7.83
C GLU A 43 22.44 22.64 8.58
N GLN A 44 21.21 23.10 8.36
CA GLN A 44 20.68 24.32 8.95
C GLN A 44 20.51 24.23 10.48
N TYR A 45 20.03 23.10 10.98
CA TYR A 45 19.63 22.96 12.38
C TYR A 45 20.61 22.13 13.22
N GLY A 46 21.55 21.44 12.60
CA GLY A 46 22.54 20.60 13.30
C GLY A 46 21.96 19.36 13.97
N VAL A 47 20.78 18.88 13.51
CA VAL A 47 20.10 17.70 14.02
C VAL A 47 19.73 16.76 12.88
N LEU A 48 19.60 15.46 13.17
CA LEU A 48 19.24 14.46 12.17
C LEU A 48 17.74 14.52 11.84
N PHE A 49 17.45 14.47 10.56
CA PHE A 49 16.10 14.28 10.01
C PHE A 49 16.05 13.03 9.14
N ASN A 50 14.97 12.27 9.24
CA ASN A 50 14.75 11.05 8.47
C ASN A 50 13.47 11.13 7.66
N LEU A 51 13.43 10.47 6.51
CA LEU A 51 12.23 10.20 5.74
C LEU A 51 11.76 8.78 6.04
N GLU A 52 10.57 8.64 6.60
CA GLU A 52 9.99 7.38 7.01
C GLU A 52 8.67 7.09 6.30
N ALA A 53 8.48 5.83 5.90
CA ALA A 53 7.19 5.30 5.52
C ALA A 53 6.40 4.90 6.76
N THR A 54 5.87 5.89 7.48
CA THR A 54 5.20 5.70 8.76
C THR A 54 3.93 4.86 8.62
N PRO A 55 3.73 3.85 9.46
CA PRO A 55 2.46 3.12 9.53
C PRO A 55 1.38 4.04 10.13
N ALA A 56 0.57 4.65 9.28
CA ALA A 56 -0.39 5.69 9.64
C ALA A 56 -1.82 5.14 9.71
N GLU A 57 -2.15 4.37 10.75
CA GLU A 57 -3.42 3.67 10.86
C GLU A 57 -4.64 4.60 10.97
N SER A 58 -4.62 5.54 11.90
CA SER A 58 -5.72 6.50 12.09
C SER A 58 -5.61 7.72 11.18
N THR A 59 -4.41 8.13 10.85
CA THR A 59 -4.17 9.35 10.06
C THR A 59 -4.68 9.21 8.63
N THR A 60 -4.50 8.04 8.00
CA THR A 60 -5.02 7.76 6.66
C THR A 60 -6.54 7.93 6.58
N TYR A 61 -7.27 7.48 7.58
CA TYR A 61 -8.72 7.65 7.67
C TYR A 61 -9.11 9.09 8.01
N ARG A 62 -8.50 9.67 9.04
CA ARG A 62 -8.87 11.02 9.52
C ARG A 62 -8.65 12.09 8.46
N PHE A 63 -7.51 12.08 7.78
CA PHE A 63 -7.24 13.05 6.72
C PHE A 63 -8.23 12.89 5.57
N ALA A 64 -8.41 11.68 5.07
CA ALA A 64 -9.35 11.44 3.97
C ALA A 64 -10.79 11.86 4.32
N LYS A 65 -11.21 11.65 5.58
CA LYS A 65 -12.53 12.08 6.06
C LYS A 65 -12.66 13.61 6.05
N HIS A 66 -11.71 14.32 6.64
CA HIS A 66 -11.73 15.79 6.68
C HIS A 66 -11.62 16.40 5.29
N ASP A 67 -10.72 15.84 4.47
CA ASP A 67 -10.54 16.34 3.10
C ASP A 67 -11.82 16.12 2.25
N LYS A 68 -12.58 15.04 2.48
CA LYS A 68 -13.89 14.84 1.84
C LYS A 68 -14.95 15.81 2.32
N GLU A 69 -14.88 16.25 3.59
CA GLU A 69 -15.77 17.29 4.13
C GLU A 69 -15.46 18.67 3.50
N ASP A 70 -14.17 19.01 3.37
CA ASP A 70 -13.73 20.30 2.84
C ASP A 70 -13.71 20.33 1.30
N PHE A 71 -13.41 19.20 0.66
CA PHE A 71 -13.28 19.02 -0.79
C PHE A 71 -14.05 17.77 -1.24
N PRO A 72 -15.37 17.84 -1.45
CA PRO A 72 -16.21 16.68 -1.76
C PRO A 72 -15.76 15.85 -2.98
N ASP A 73 -15.12 16.50 -3.96
CA ASP A 73 -14.67 15.88 -5.20
C ASP A 73 -13.26 15.25 -5.09
N ILE A 74 -12.57 15.39 -3.95
CA ILE A 74 -11.24 14.82 -3.78
C ILE A 74 -11.27 13.30 -3.94
N ILE A 75 -10.32 12.76 -4.70
CA ILE A 75 -10.17 11.32 -4.91
C ILE A 75 -9.46 10.72 -3.69
N THR A 76 -10.06 9.71 -3.11
CA THR A 76 -9.49 8.90 -2.02
C THR A 76 -9.22 7.47 -2.52
N ALA A 77 -8.62 6.62 -1.71
CA ALA A 77 -8.38 5.23 -2.08
C ALA A 77 -9.66 4.40 -2.16
N ALA A 78 -10.66 4.74 -1.33
CA ALA A 78 -11.96 4.06 -1.32
C ALA A 78 -12.77 4.36 -2.57
N LYS A 79 -13.66 3.42 -2.93
CA LYS A 79 -14.66 3.63 -3.99
C LYS A 79 -15.65 4.73 -3.60
N VAL A 80 -16.30 5.29 -4.61
CA VAL A 80 -17.32 6.33 -4.41
C VAL A 80 -18.45 5.80 -3.52
N GLY A 81 -18.73 6.53 -2.44
CA GLY A 81 -19.78 6.18 -1.48
C GLY A 81 -19.35 5.26 -0.33
N GLU A 82 -18.13 4.76 -0.37
CA GLU A 82 -17.53 3.97 0.72
C GLU A 82 -16.77 4.85 1.72
N THR A 83 -16.34 4.26 2.83
CA THR A 83 -15.58 4.98 3.87
C THR A 83 -14.24 5.47 3.34
N PRO A 84 -13.96 6.79 3.32
CA PRO A 84 -12.75 7.31 2.71
C PRO A 84 -11.50 6.96 3.53
N PHE A 85 -10.42 6.62 2.82
CA PHE A 85 -9.08 6.48 3.41
C PHE A 85 -8.02 6.82 2.36
N TYR A 86 -6.81 7.11 2.82
CA TYR A 86 -5.63 7.28 1.99
C TYR A 86 -4.71 6.06 2.08
N THR A 87 -4.04 5.76 0.99
CA THR A 87 -2.99 4.74 0.96
C THR A 87 -1.83 5.16 1.88
N ASN A 88 -1.24 4.21 2.60
CA ASN A 88 -0.06 4.50 3.42
C ASN A 88 1.12 4.91 2.55
N SER A 89 1.84 5.94 2.97
CA SER A 89 3.10 6.40 2.38
C SER A 89 3.06 6.46 0.85
N SER A 90 3.97 5.78 0.17
CA SER A 90 4.03 5.59 -1.28
C SER A 90 3.71 4.15 -1.69
N HIS A 91 2.88 3.45 -0.92
CA HIS A 91 2.43 2.12 -1.30
C HIS A 91 1.46 2.18 -2.48
N ILE A 92 1.42 1.09 -3.26
CA ILE A 92 0.38 0.90 -4.27
C ILE A 92 -0.96 0.57 -3.62
N PRO A 93 -2.10 0.79 -4.30
CA PRO A 93 -3.41 0.40 -3.80
C PRO A 93 -3.47 -1.07 -3.42
N VAL A 94 -4.03 -1.38 -2.25
CA VAL A 94 -4.07 -2.75 -1.69
C VAL A 94 -4.90 -3.74 -2.52
N GLY A 95 -5.77 -3.22 -3.40
CA GLY A 95 -6.60 -3.99 -4.31
C GLY A 95 -6.04 -4.11 -5.74
N TYR A 96 -4.84 -3.64 -6.00
CA TYR A 96 -4.29 -3.58 -7.36
C TYR A 96 -4.03 -4.98 -7.94
N THR A 97 -3.16 -5.76 -7.29
CA THR A 97 -2.75 -7.08 -7.80
C THR A 97 -2.76 -8.16 -6.72
N ASP A 98 -2.89 -9.41 -7.12
CA ASP A 98 -2.68 -10.59 -6.29
C ASP A 98 -1.34 -11.31 -6.60
N ASP A 99 -0.55 -10.74 -7.51
CA ASP A 99 0.83 -11.16 -7.79
C ASP A 99 1.81 -10.37 -6.91
N VAL A 100 2.52 -11.08 -6.05
CA VAL A 100 3.49 -10.47 -5.13
C VAL A 100 4.68 -9.86 -5.87
N PHE A 101 5.11 -10.43 -7.00
CA PHE A 101 6.26 -9.93 -7.75
C PHE A 101 5.92 -8.68 -8.53
N GLU A 102 4.73 -8.60 -9.13
CA GLU A 102 4.24 -7.36 -9.75
C GLU A 102 4.19 -6.21 -8.71
N ALA A 103 3.70 -6.50 -7.52
CA ALA A 103 3.70 -5.51 -6.43
C ALA A 103 5.10 -5.11 -5.99
N LEU A 104 6.03 -6.06 -5.91
CA LEU A 104 7.43 -5.80 -5.55
C LEU A 104 8.15 -4.97 -6.60
N ASP A 105 7.93 -5.21 -7.88
CA ASP A 105 8.50 -4.44 -9.00
C ASP A 105 8.11 -2.96 -8.92
N LEU A 106 6.86 -2.67 -8.53
CA LEU A 106 6.38 -1.29 -8.35
C LEU A 106 6.88 -0.64 -7.05
N GLN A 107 7.24 -1.43 -6.04
CA GLN A 107 7.61 -0.91 -4.72
C GLN A 107 9.11 -0.82 -4.47
N ASP A 108 9.94 -1.62 -5.15
CA ASP A 108 11.37 -1.72 -4.86
C ASP A 108 12.09 -0.36 -4.95
N ASP A 109 11.90 0.36 -6.05
CA ASP A 109 12.52 1.68 -6.25
C ASP A 109 12.04 2.70 -5.20
N LEU A 110 10.74 2.73 -4.90
CA LEU A 110 10.16 3.71 -3.97
C LEU A 110 10.59 3.43 -2.52
N GLN A 111 10.58 2.16 -2.11
CA GLN A 111 10.94 1.77 -0.75
C GLN A 111 12.41 2.05 -0.43
N THR A 112 13.30 1.98 -1.40
CA THR A 112 14.73 2.28 -1.23
C THR A 112 15.04 3.78 -1.12
N LEU A 113 14.08 4.66 -1.41
CA LEU A 113 14.24 6.10 -1.27
C LEU A 113 14.00 6.61 0.16
N TYR A 114 13.41 5.83 1.04
CA TYR A 114 13.29 6.18 2.46
C TYR A 114 14.64 6.07 3.17
N THR A 115 14.91 7.00 4.07
CA THR A 115 16.16 7.05 4.83
C THR A 115 16.02 6.47 6.25
N SER A 116 14.80 6.10 6.62
CA SER A 116 14.43 5.45 7.86
C SER A 116 13.49 4.26 7.59
N GLY A 117 12.61 3.93 8.54
CA GLY A 117 11.73 2.77 8.45
C GLY A 117 10.83 2.77 7.22
N THR A 118 10.79 1.64 6.54
CA THR A 118 9.83 1.32 5.51
C THR A 118 9.56 -0.17 5.50
N VAL A 119 8.43 -0.61 4.99
CA VAL A 119 8.07 -2.03 4.96
C VAL A 119 7.12 -2.34 3.80
N PHE A 120 7.36 -3.48 3.16
CA PHE A 120 6.40 -4.08 2.25
C PHE A 120 5.65 -5.20 2.96
N HIS A 121 4.32 -5.11 3.04
CA HIS A 121 3.48 -6.13 3.63
C HIS A 121 2.90 -7.06 2.55
N ALA A 122 3.42 -8.27 2.45
CA ALA A 122 2.79 -9.31 1.64
C ALA A 122 1.64 -9.92 2.44
N PHE A 123 0.42 -9.47 2.17
CA PHE A 123 -0.79 -10.00 2.78
C PHE A 123 -1.15 -11.35 2.16
N LEU A 124 -1.13 -12.39 2.97
CA LEU A 124 -1.50 -13.75 2.57
C LEU A 124 -2.91 -14.06 3.05
N GLY A 125 -3.69 -14.78 2.24
CA GLY A 125 -5.04 -15.18 2.62
C GLY A 125 -5.07 -16.14 3.80
N GLU A 126 -4.00 -16.95 3.94
CA GLU A 126 -3.84 -17.90 5.04
C GLU A 126 -2.36 -18.11 5.38
N ARG A 127 -2.10 -18.77 6.50
CA ARG A 127 -0.75 -19.16 6.88
C ARG A 127 -0.19 -20.21 5.94
N LEU A 128 1.05 -20.01 5.50
CA LEU A 128 1.80 -21.02 4.77
C LEU A 128 1.96 -22.30 5.63
N PRO A 129 1.93 -23.49 5.04
CA PRO A 129 1.93 -24.75 5.79
C PRO A 129 3.18 -24.90 6.67
N ASP A 130 4.33 -24.52 6.19
CA ASP A 130 5.60 -24.57 6.93
C ASP A 130 6.61 -23.55 6.39
N TRP A 131 7.80 -23.51 6.99
CA TRP A 131 8.89 -22.63 6.58
C TRP A 131 9.45 -22.99 5.19
N LYS A 132 9.32 -24.23 4.73
CA LYS A 132 9.80 -24.67 3.42
C LYS A 132 8.98 -24.08 2.29
N ALA A 133 7.69 -23.82 2.54
CA ALA A 133 6.83 -23.11 1.61
C ALA A 133 7.16 -21.61 1.56
N ALA A 134 7.64 -21.01 2.65
CA ALA A 134 8.05 -19.60 2.68
C ALA A 134 9.47 -19.38 2.12
N ALA A 135 10.39 -20.33 2.32
CA ALA A 135 11.80 -20.14 2.03
C ALA A 135 12.11 -19.79 0.55
N PRO A 136 11.47 -20.39 -0.48
CA PRO A 136 11.69 -20.00 -1.87
C PRO A 136 11.29 -18.54 -2.14
N LEU A 137 10.15 -18.09 -1.63
CA LEU A 137 9.70 -16.71 -1.77
C LEU A 137 10.67 -15.73 -1.09
N VAL A 138 11.07 -16.03 0.16
CA VAL A 138 12.02 -15.20 0.90
C VAL A 138 13.35 -15.10 0.16
N ARG A 139 13.87 -16.22 -0.36
CA ARG A 139 15.11 -16.24 -1.15
C ARG A 139 14.97 -15.41 -2.42
N GLN A 140 13.89 -15.60 -3.15
CA GLN A 140 13.65 -14.89 -4.42
C GLN A 140 13.55 -13.38 -4.20
N ILE A 141 12.89 -12.94 -3.13
CA ILE A 141 12.85 -11.51 -2.77
C ILE A 141 14.25 -11.02 -2.41
N ALA A 142 14.97 -11.74 -1.55
CA ALA A 142 16.31 -11.31 -1.09
C ALA A 142 17.37 -11.27 -2.20
N GLU A 143 17.25 -12.13 -3.22
CA GLU A 143 18.21 -12.21 -4.33
C GLU A 143 17.91 -11.20 -5.45
N ASN A 144 16.66 -10.72 -5.60
CA ASN A 144 16.24 -9.92 -6.76
C ASN A 144 15.79 -8.51 -6.42
N TYR A 145 15.47 -8.20 -5.16
CA TYR A 145 14.95 -6.91 -4.74
C TYR A 145 15.85 -6.27 -3.67
N ARG A 146 15.81 -4.94 -3.58
CA ARG A 146 16.59 -4.12 -2.63
C ARG A 146 15.78 -3.69 -1.43
N LEU A 147 14.53 -4.10 -1.33
CA LEU A 147 13.61 -3.76 -0.24
C LEU A 147 14.28 -4.00 1.13
N PRO A 148 14.39 -2.98 1.98
CA PRO A 148 15.08 -3.12 3.26
C PRO A 148 14.33 -3.99 4.28
N TYR A 149 12.98 -4.06 4.15
CA TYR A 149 12.17 -4.85 5.05
C TYR A 149 10.84 -5.26 4.39
N TYR A 150 10.46 -6.50 4.57
CA TYR A 150 9.16 -7.02 4.14
C TYR A 150 8.62 -8.05 5.14
N THR A 151 7.32 -8.28 5.10
CA THR A 151 6.65 -9.26 5.96
C THR A 151 5.75 -10.18 5.15
N LEU A 152 5.69 -11.45 5.53
CA LEU A 152 4.66 -12.39 5.09
C LEU A 152 3.56 -12.39 6.16
N SER A 153 2.40 -11.83 5.85
CA SER A 153 1.35 -11.53 6.82
C SER A 153 0.08 -12.31 6.53
N PRO A 154 -0.11 -13.51 7.12
CA PRO A 154 -1.32 -14.29 6.97
C PRO A 154 -2.51 -13.65 7.69
N THR A 155 -3.71 -13.87 7.18
CA THR A 155 -4.97 -13.70 7.92
C THR A 155 -5.31 -15.01 8.61
N TYR A 156 -5.84 -14.95 9.83
CA TYR A 156 -6.30 -16.10 10.58
C TYR A 156 -7.47 -15.74 11.51
N SER A 157 -8.19 -16.75 11.97
CA SER A 157 -9.30 -16.56 12.88
C SER A 157 -9.09 -17.34 14.18
N VAL A 158 -9.71 -16.91 15.25
CA VAL A 158 -9.62 -17.55 16.56
C VAL A 158 -11.02 -17.82 17.10
N CYS A 159 -11.32 -19.08 17.34
CA CYS A 159 -12.47 -19.48 18.14
C CYS A 159 -12.07 -19.62 19.60
N GLN A 160 -12.87 -19.11 20.52
CA GLN A 160 -12.56 -19.22 21.95
C GLN A 160 -12.53 -20.66 22.47
N GLU A 161 -13.27 -21.56 21.85
CA GLU A 161 -13.33 -22.98 22.25
C GLU A 161 -12.36 -23.87 21.46
N HIS A 162 -12.12 -23.58 20.16
CA HIS A 162 -11.35 -24.44 19.25
C HIS A 162 -10.00 -23.83 18.85
N GLY A 163 -9.70 -22.61 19.32
CA GLY A 163 -8.43 -21.93 19.06
C GLY A 163 -8.29 -21.47 17.61
N TYR A 164 -7.11 -21.67 17.06
CA TYR A 164 -6.70 -21.17 15.73
C TYR A 164 -7.46 -21.85 14.58
N LEU A 165 -7.94 -21.01 13.65
CA LEU A 165 -8.56 -21.39 12.38
C LEU A 165 -7.81 -20.73 11.22
N ARG A 166 -7.66 -21.44 10.11
CA ARG A 166 -6.99 -20.93 8.92
C ARG A 166 -7.84 -19.89 8.21
N GLY A 167 -7.21 -18.82 7.75
CA GLY A 167 -7.83 -17.80 6.93
C GLY A 167 -8.90 -16.99 7.63
N GLU A 168 -9.70 -16.31 6.83
CA GLU A 168 -10.78 -15.44 7.27
C GLU A 168 -12.07 -16.24 7.48
N GLN A 169 -12.43 -16.49 8.72
CA GLN A 169 -13.64 -17.24 9.10
C GLN A 169 -14.35 -16.51 10.23
N TYR A 170 -15.53 -15.98 9.96
CA TYR A 170 -16.34 -15.26 10.96
C TYR A 170 -17.16 -16.20 11.84
N THR A 171 -17.31 -17.45 11.42
CA THR A 171 -18.03 -18.49 12.17
C THR A 171 -17.15 -19.73 12.27
N CYS A 172 -17.05 -20.30 13.46
CA CYS A 172 -16.29 -21.52 13.69
C CYS A 172 -16.95 -22.72 12.97
N PRO A 173 -16.23 -23.42 12.08
CA PRO A 173 -16.78 -24.57 11.36
C PRO A 173 -17.07 -25.77 12.25
N ILE A 174 -16.55 -25.80 13.51
CA ILE A 174 -16.71 -26.91 14.44
C ILE A 174 -17.92 -26.68 15.34
N CYS A 175 -18.09 -25.50 15.94
CA CYS A 175 -19.15 -25.24 16.92
C CYS A 175 -20.18 -24.18 16.48
N GLY A 176 -20.02 -23.56 15.31
CA GLY A 176 -20.94 -22.55 14.80
C GLY A 176 -20.92 -21.20 15.53
N LYS A 177 -20.04 -21.02 16.52
CA LYS A 177 -19.92 -19.74 17.26
C LYS A 177 -19.11 -18.72 16.47
N ALA A 178 -19.36 -17.43 16.74
CA ALA A 178 -18.59 -16.34 16.18
C ALA A 178 -17.11 -16.45 16.56
N THR A 179 -16.24 -16.07 15.63
CA THR A 179 -14.79 -16.07 15.78
C THR A 179 -14.24 -14.64 15.73
N GLU A 180 -13.02 -14.46 16.15
CA GLU A 180 -12.27 -13.22 15.96
C GLU A 180 -11.30 -13.38 14.79
N VAL A 181 -11.48 -12.57 13.73
CA VAL A 181 -10.58 -12.54 12.59
C VAL A 181 -9.43 -11.58 12.87
N TYR A 182 -8.21 -12.05 12.69
CA TYR A 182 -6.97 -11.28 12.89
C TYR A 182 -6.25 -11.08 11.57
N SER A 183 -5.87 -9.86 11.29
CA SER A 183 -4.95 -9.51 10.21
C SER A 183 -4.00 -8.40 10.68
N ARG A 184 -2.92 -8.18 9.92
CA ARG A 184 -2.03 -7.06 10.17
C ARG A 184 -2.72 -5.77 9.72
N ILE A 185 -2.95 -4.84 10.65
CA ILE A 185 -3.55 -3.55 10.31
C ILE A 185 -2.57 -2.68 9.51
N THR A 186 -1.41 -2.41 10.07
CA THR A 186 -0.21 -1.87 9.41
C THR A 186 1.03 -2.43 10.08
N GLY A 187 1.36 -1.95 11.26
CA GLY A 187 2.56 -2.36 12.01
C GLY A 187 2.40 -3.69 12.77
N TYR A 188 1.19 -4.07 13.18
CA TYR A 188 0.94 -5.21 14.06
C TYR A 188 -0.40 -5.90 13.78
N TYR A 189 -0.58 -7.11 14.34
CA TYR A 189 -1.84 -7.85 14.26
C TYR A 189 -2.87 -7.33 15.25
N ARG A 190 -4.11 -7.20 14.79
CA ARG A 190 -5.24 -6.78 15.60
C ARG A 190 -6.53 -7.43 15.10
N PRO A 191 -7.49 -7.79 16.00
CA PRO A 191 -8.81 -8.24 15.56
C PRO A 191 -9.50 -7.17 14.69
N LEU A 192 -10.07 -7.57 13.55
CA LEU A 192 -10.70 -6.66 12.60
C LEU A 192 -11.80 -5.81 13.25
N LYS A 193 -12.56 -6.39 14.18
CA LYS A 193 -13.63 -5.69 14.92
C LYS A 193 -13.15 -4.45 15.69
N ASN A 194 -11.84 -4.31 15.93
CA ASN A 194 -11.23 -3.21 16.65
C ASN A 194 -10.51 -2.21 15.71
N TRP A 195 -10.66 -2.35 14.41
CA TRP A 195 -10.09 -1.42 13.44
C TRP A 195 -10.97 -0.19 13.30
N ASN A 196 -10.40 0.96 12.91
CA ASN A 196 -11.18 2.11 12.51
C ASN A 196 -11.86 1.85 11.16
N ASP A 197 -12.89 2.64 10.84
CA ASP A 197 -13.73 2.43 9.68
C ASP A 197 -12.94 2.46 8.36
N GLY A 198 -11.98 3.39 8.22
CA GLY A 198 -11.15 3.47 7.01
C GLY A 198 -10.23 2.27 6.83
N LYS A 199 -9.67 1.73 7.92
CA LYS A 199 -8.85 0.51 7.85
C LYS A 199 -9.70 -0.74 7.64
N ALA A 200 -10.92 -0.76 8.16
CA ALA A 200 -11.88 -1.83 7.88
C ALA A 200 -12.27 -1.82 6.38
N GLU A 201 -12.43 -0.62 5.79
CA GLU A 201 -12.69 -0.49 4.35
C GLU A 201 -11.49 -0.93 3.52
N GLU A 202 -10.28 -0.47 3.85
CA GLU A 202 -9.06 -0.92 3.21
C GLU A 202 -8.94 -2.46 3.22
N PHE A 203 -9.31 -3.11 4.33
CA PHE A 203 -9.24 -4.56 4.44
C PHE A 203 -10.17 -5.27 3.45
N LYS A 204 -11.37 -4.76 3.22
CA LYS A 204 -12.32 -5.32 2.24
C LYS A 204 -11.77 -5.27 0.81
N GLU A 205 -10.99 -4.24 0.50
CA GLU A 205 -10.40 -4.05 -0.82
C GLU A 205 -9.07 -4.79 -1.01
N ARG A 206 -8.46 -5.31 0.07
CA ARG A 206 -7.19 -6.03 -0.02
C ARG A 206 -7.30 -7.27 -0.89
N LYS A 207 -6.46 -7.34 -1.91
CA LYS A 207 -6.14 -8.61 -2.56
C LYS A 207 -5.05 -9.32 -1.77
N THR A 208 -5.26 -10.60 -1.50
CA THR A 208 -4.24 -11.44 -0.87
C THR A 208 -3.35 -12.04 -1.92
N TYR A 209 -2.04 -11.94 -1.70
CA TYR A 209 -1.06 -12.47 -2.62
C TYR A 209 -1.12 -14.00 -2.68
N LYS A 210 -1.10 -14.53 -3.89
CA LYS A 210 -0.99 -15.96 -4.13
C LYS A 210 0.48 -16.34 -4.12
N VAL A 211 0.85 -17.18 -3.18
CA VAL A 211 2.16 -17.82 -3.15
C VAL A 211 1.99 -19.13 -3.90
N GLY A 212 2.22 -19.11 -5.22
CA GLY A 212 2.05 -20.25 -6.08
C GLY A 212 3.10 -21.34 -5.88
N GLU A 213 2.92 -22.49 -6.58
CA GLU A 213 3.94 -23.52 -6.71
C GLU A 213 5.25 -22.89 -7.22
N PRO A 214 6.43 -23.42 -6.86
CA PRO A 214 7.71 -22.80 -7.22
C PRO A 214 7.76 -22.61 -8.73
N MET A 215 7.80 -21.36 -9.17
CA MET A 215 7.97 -21.03 -10.58
C MET A 215 9.36 -21.51 -11.01
N THR A 216 9.41 -22.61 -11.77
CA THR A 216 10.63 -23.20 -12.33
C THR A 216 11.06 -22.48 -13.62
N GLY A 217 10.88 -21.18 -13.70
CA GLY A 217 11.32 -20.36 -14.81
C GLY A 217 12.05 -19.11 -14.29
N LYS A 218 13.21 -18.83 -14.87
CA LYS A 218 13.80 -17.49 -14.73
C LYS A 218 12.84 -16.51 -15.38
N ILE A 219 12.16 -15.70 -14.56
CA ILE A 219 11.37 -14.57 -15.07
C ILE A 219 12.38 -13.54 -15.53
N ASP A 220 12.41 -13.30 -16.84
CA ASP A 220 13.12 -12.16 -17.40
C ASP A 220 12.26 -10.92 -17.09
N VAL A 221 12.55 -10.27 -15.97
CA VAL A 221 11.82 -9.11 -15.40
C VAL A 221 11.81 -7.90 -16.36
N ARG A 222 12.49 -7.99 -17.51
CA ARG A 222 12.57 -6.91 -18.51
C ARG A 222 11.50 -7.00 -19.61
N ALA A 223 10.71 -8.06 -19.68
CA ALA A 223 9.83 -8.34 -20.82
C ALA A 223 8.34 -7.99 -20.66
N THR A 224 7.85 -7.64 -19.49
CA THR A 224 6.42 -7.33 -19.26
C THR A 224 6.18 -5.84 -18.96
N LYS A 225 6.63 -4.96 -19.83
CA LYS A 225 6.09 -3.61 -19.87
C LYS A 225 4.85 -3.62 -20.77
N GLN A 226 3.69 -3.91 -20.22
CA GLN A 226 2.43 -3.51 -20.84
C GLN A 226 2.24 -2.01 -20.58
N ASP A 227 2.11 -1.29 -21.66
CA ASP A 227 1.92 0.16 -21.72
C ASP A 227 0.48 0.49 -21.32
N HIS A 228 0.23 0.69 -20.02
CA HIS A 228 -1.05 1.20 -19.52
C HIS A 228 -1.00 2.73 -19.51
N THR A 229 -1.30 3.35 -20.64
CA THR A 229 -1.37 4.81 -20.82
C THR A 229 -2.78 5.36 -20.56
N GLU A 230 -3.67 4.63 -19.93
CA GLU A 230 -5.01 5.13 -19.62
C GLU A 230 -5.00 6.05 -18.40
N LYS A 231 -5.49 7.29 -18.60
CA LYS A 231 -5.75 8.24 -17.50
C LYS A 231 -6.85 7.68 -16.60
N ASP A 232 -6.74 7.94 -15.31
CA ASP A 232 -7.77 7.57 -14.34
C ASP A 232 -9.13 8.17 -14.74
N PRO A 233 -10.18 7.36 -14.95
CA PRO A 233 -11.48 7.85 -15.40
C PRO A 233 -12.17 8.82 -14.43
N GLU A 234 -11.74 8.85 -13.16
CA GLU A 234 -12.27 9.77 -12.14
C GLU A 234 -11.60 11.16 -12.20
N CYS A 235 -10.51 11.31 -12.95
CA CYS A 235 -9.85 12.60 -13.11
C CYS A 235 -10.59 13.45 -14.14
N GLN A 236 -11.45 14.35 -13.68
CA GLN A 236 -12.12 15.32 -14.54
C GLN A 236 -11.10 16.36 -15.05
N GLU A 237 -11.07 16.59 -16.36
CA GLU A 237 -10.40 17.73 -16.97
C GLU A 237 -11.10 19.03 -16.50
N THR A 238 -10.70 19.55 -15.34
CA THR A 238 -11.03 20.92 -14.99
C THR A 238 -10.24 21.82 -15.93
N GLY A 239 -10.97 22.49 -16.83
CA GLY A 239 -10.45 23.25 -17.95
C GLY A 239 -9.29 24.17 -17.56
N ALA A 240 -8.24 24.05 -18.32
CA ALA A 240 -7.15 25.02 -18.37
C ALA A 240 -7.66 26.30 -19.01
N GLU A 241 -8.35 27.16 -18.25
CA GLU A 241 -8.53 28.57 -18.62
C GLU A 241 -8.03 29.48 -17.48
N ALA A 242 -7.15 30.37 -17.88
CA ALA A 242 -6.73 31.58 -17.18
C ALA A 242 -5.68 31.50 -16.09
N LEU A 243 -4.41 31.51 -16.45
CA LEU A 243 -3.43 32.37 -15.79
C LEU A 243 -2.39 32.86 -16.83
N THR A 244 -2.87 33.58 -17.87
CA THR A 244 -2.05 34.54 -18.59
C THR A 244 -2.48 35.93 -18.11
N GLY A 245 -1.73 36.51 -17.17
CA GLY A 245 -1.95 37.91 -16.80
C GLY A 245 -1.46 38.24 -15.38
N VAL A 246 -0.14 38.33 -15.19
CA VAL A 246 0.44 39.36 -14.33
C VAL A 246 1.82 39.72 -14.92
N THR A 247 1.87 40.86 -15.53
CA THR A 247 3.10 41.63 -15.79
C THR A 247 3.67 42.18 -14.50
#